data_83662f8af436ca1bbd564d52d4c612c4
#
_entry.id   83662f8af436ca1bbd564d52d4c612c4
#
_cell.length_a   1.000
_cell.length_b   1.000
_cell.length_c   1.000
_cell.angle_alpha   90.00
_cell.angle_beta   90.00
_cell.angle_gamma   90.00
#
_symmetry.space_group_name_H-M   'P 1'
#
loop_
_entity.id
_entity.type
_entity.pdbx_description
1 polymer ?
#
loop_
_entity_poly.entity_id
_entity_poly.type
_entity_poly.pdbx_seq_one_letter_code
_entity_poly.pdbx_strand_id
1 'polypeptide(L)'
;KRIESEADIQAYLDKLCYALNNNAIITFQQKRGSDSKKNFRVTNIYTIGELFPNDNPVEALRNELKKLTVQEYIETVKDNRFLNKQEMRVFGRQYPGFGDVYIKIRVELVNAQIFGNHTIFEMSFHFAEHKFKKEDFPFRKG
;
A
#
# COMPACT_ATOMS: atom_id res chain seq x y z
N LYS A 1 0.22 -14.27 8.62
CA LYS A 1 1.28 -13.84 7.72
C LYS A 1 1.61 -14.97 6.75
N ARG A 2 1.53 -14.67 5.47
CA ARG A 2 1.80 -15.66 4.43
C ARG A 2 2.35 -15.00 3.18
N ILE A 3 2.91 -15.82 2.31
CA ILE A 3 3.41 -15.37 1.00
C ILE A 3 2.51 -16.00 -0.06
N GLU A 4 1.85 -15.16 -0.85
CA GLU A 4 1.02 -15.62 -1.95
C GLU A 4 1.91 -15.95 -3.15
N SER A 5 1.38 -16.71 -4.11
CA SER A 5 2.13 -17.03 -5.32
C SER A 5 2.32 -15.78 -6.19
N GLU A 6 3.36 -15.81 -7.03
CA GLU A 6 3.61 -14.70 -7.96
C GLU A 6 2.40 -14.48 -8.87
N ALA A 7 1.78 -15.57 -9.37
CA ALA A 7 0.60 -15.46 -10.23
C ALA A 7 -0.57 -14.80 -9.51
N ASP A 8 -0.79 -15.13 -8.23
CA ASP A 8 -1.88 -14.53 -7.46
C ASP A 8 -1.64 -13.04 -7.22
N ILE A 9 -0.41 -12.65 -6.95
CA ILE A 9 -0.08 -11.25 -6.76
C ILE A 9 -0.20 -10.47 -8.07
N GLN A 10 0.22 -11.05 -9.20
CA GLN A 10 0.04 -10.39 -10.49
C GLN A 10 -1.45 -10.19 -10.80
N ALA A 11 -2.28 -11.20 -10.53
CA ALA A 11 -3.73 -11.08 -10.73
C ALA A 11 -4.31 -10.00 -9.82
N TYR A 12 -3.84 -9.92 -8.58
CA TYR A 12 -4.26 -8.87 -7.65
C TYR A 12 -3.89 -7.47 -8.19
N LEU A 13 -2.66 -7.31 -8.69
CA LEU A 13 -2.21 -6.02 -9.22
C LEU A 13 -2.99 -5.62 -10.47
N ASP A 14 -3.36 -6.58 -11.31
CA ASP A 14 -4.18 -6.29 -12.50
C ASP A 14 -5.56 -5.77 -12.08
N LYS A 15 -6.18 -6.38 -11.08
CA LYS A 15 -7.47 -5.93 -10.56
C LYS A 15 -7.35 -4.57 -9.86
N LEU A 16 -6.27 -4.36 -9.13
CA LEU A 16 -5.98 -3.08 -8.48
C LEU A 16 -5.93 -1.97 -9.53
N CYS A 17 -5.16 -2.18 -10.57
CA CYS A 17 -5.00 -1.20 -11.65
C CYS A 17 -6.34 -0.90 -12.34
N TYR A 18 -7.12 -1.94 -12.61
CA TYR A 18 -8.45 -1.76 -13.20
C TYR A 18 -9.34 -0.91 -12.29
N ALA A 19 -9.39 -1.23 -11.01
CA ALA A 19 -10.23 -0.49 -10.06
C ALA A 19 -9.78 0.98 -9.95
N LEU A 20 -8.47 1.21 -9.90
CA LEU A 20 -7.94 2.57 -9.81
C LEU A 20 -8.27 3.39 -11.06
N ASN A 21 -8.30 2.76 -12.23
CA ASN A 21 -8.70 3.43 -13.48
C ASN A 21 -10.21 3.63 -13.59
N ASN A 22 -10.99 3.03 -12.69
CA ASN A 22 -12.46 3.11 -12.70
C ASN A 22 -12.99 3.71 -11.40
N ASN A 23 -12.30 4.71 -10.87
CA ASN A 23 -12.74 5.58 -9.78
C ASN A 23 -12.82 4.91 -8.41
N ALA A 24 -12.01 3.89 -8.16
CA ALA A 24 -11.90 3.34 -6.81
C ALA A 24 -11.48 4.45 -5.84
N ILE A 25 -11.98 4.36 -4.62
CA ILE A 25 -11.73 5.34 -3.57
C ILE A 25 -10.49 4.93 -2.78
N ILE A 26 -9.61 5.89 -2.52
CA ILE A 26 -8.43 5.66 -1.70
C ILE A 26 -8.61 6.40 -0.39
N THR A 27 -8.42 5.69 0.73
CA THR A 27 -8.41 6.29 2.06
C THR A 27 -7.10 5.95 2.75
N PHE A 28 -6.63 6.85 3.58
CA PHE A 28 -5.46 6.62 4.42
C PHE A 28 -5.57 7.44 5.69
N GLN A 29 -4.93 6.96 6.75
CA GLN A 29 -4.95 7.64 8.03
C GLN A 29 -4.03 8.85 7.97
N GLN A 30 -4.58 10.04 8.17
CA GLN A 30 -3.82 11.28 8.13
C GLN A 30 -3.14 11.62 9.45
N LYS A 31 -3.76 11.20 10.58
CA LYS A 31 -3.20 11.39 11.91
C LYS A 31 -3.13 10.04 12.63
N ARG A 32 -2.02 9.80 13.30
CA ARG A 32 -1.86 8.61 14.13
C ARG A 32 -2.01 9.02 15.58
N GLY A 33 -3.25 9.21 16.02
CA GLY A 33 -3.58 9.80 17.30
C GLY A 33 -2.76 9.33 18.50
N SER A 34 -2.75 8.02 18.76
CA SER A 34 -2.04 7.46 19.91
C SER A 34 -0.57 7.15 19.64
N ASP A 35 -0.09 7.35 18.42
CA ASP A 35 1.27 7.03 18.01
C ASP A 35 2.24 8.19 18.18
N SER A 36 1.95 9.08 19.14
CA SER A 36 2.80 10.24 19.41
C SER A 36 4.25 9.87 19.75
N LYS A 37 4.49 8.63 20.17
CA LYS A 37 5.82 8.15 20.49
C LYS A 37 6.62 7.67 19.28
N LYS A 38 5.96 7.49 18.13
CA LYS A 38 6.63 7.06 16.91
C LYS A 38 7.22 8.26 16.19
N ASN A 39 8.30 7.99 15.48
CA ASN A 39 8.90 8.98 14.60
C ASN A 39 7.87 9.47 13.60
N PHE A 40 7.62 10.78 13.55
CA PHE A 40 6.65 11.36 12.61
C PHE A 40 7.01 11.05 11.16
N ARG A 41 8.28 10.76 10.88
CA ARG A 41 8.76 10.43 9.54
C ARG A 41 8.10 9.16 8.98
N VAL A 42 7.63 8.25 9.85
CA VAL A 42 6.97 7.02 9.42
C VAL A 42 5.44 7.16 9.36
N THR A 43 4.94 8.37 9.23
CA THR A 43 3.51 8.60 9.04
C THR A 43 3.18 8.78 7.56
N ASN A 44 1.93 8.46 7.21
CA ASN A 44 1.47 8.59 5.83
C ASN A 44 1.58 10.03 5.34
N ILE A 45 1.09 10.97 6.15
CA ILE A 45 1.02 12.37 5.72
C ILE A 45 2.40 12.96 5.49
N TYR A 46 3.35 12.64 6.35
CA TYR A 46 4.71 13.13 6.18
C TYR A 46 5.34 12.57 4.90
N THR A 47 5.21 11.25 4.70
CA THR A 47 5.82 10.57 3.56
C THR A 47 5.28 11.12 2.24
N ILE A 48 3.95 11.23 2.14
CA ILE A 48 3.31 11.74 0.92
C ILE A 48 3.74 13.17 0.67
N GLY A 49 3.80 13.99 1.72
CA GLY A 49 4.23 15.38 1.60
C GLY A 49 5.67 15.53 1.14
N GLU A 50 6.56 14.66 1.60
CA GLU A 50 7.97 14.70 1.19
C GLU A 50 8.17 14.26 -0.25
N LEU A 51 7.49 13.18 -0.65
CA LEU A 51 7.67 12.62 -1.99
C LEU A 51 6.91 13.40 -3.07
N PHE A 52 5.75 13.93 -2.71
CA PHE A 52 4.86 14.58 -3.68
C PHE A 52 4.35 15.92 -3.15
N PRO A 53 5.25 16.88 -2.89
CA PRO A 53 4.87 18.13 -2.21
C PRO A 53 3.90 19.01 -3.00
N ASN A 54 3.86 18.85 -4.31
CA ASN A 54 3.04 19.70 -5.18
C ASN A 54 1.80 18.99 -5.73
N ASP A 55 1.56 17.74 -5.31
CA ASP A 55 0.48 16.92 -5.84
C ASP A 55 -0.65 16.78 -4.84
N ASN A 56 -1.85 16.52 -5.34
CA ASN A 56 -2.94 16.07 -4.50
C ASN A 56 -2.56 14.70 -3.93
N PRO A 57 -2.61 14.50 -2.60
CA PRO A 57 -2.16 13.25 -1.99
C PRO A 57 -2.85 12.00 -2.54
N VAL A 58 -4.17 12.04 -2.71
CA VAL A 58 -4.93 10.90 -3.22
C VAL A 58 -4.53 10.57 -4.65
N GLU A 59 -4.38 11.59 -5.48
CA GLU A 59 -3.98 11.38 -6.88
C GLU A 59 -2.55 10.88 -6.98
N ALA A 60 -1.64 11.37 -6.12
CA ALA A 60 -0.29 10.87 -6.07
C ALA A 60 -0.27 9.38 -5.72
N LEU A 61 -1.05 8.97 -4.70
CA LEU A 61 -1.16 7.56 -4.33
C LEU A 61 -1.75 6.73 -5.46
N ARG A 62 -2.80 7.21 -6.12
CA ARG A 62 -3.41 6.51 -7.25
C ARG A 62 -2.36 6.20 -8.31
N ASN A 63 -1.56 7.20 -8.67
CA ASN A 63 -0.53 7.03 -9.68
C ASN A 63 0.56 6.06 -9.24
N GLU A 64 0.99 6.15 -7.98
CA GLU A 64 2.04 5.27 -7.47
C GLU A 64 1.59 3.82 -7.37
N LEU A 65 0.34 3.59 -6.96
CA LEU A 65 -0.20 2.24 -6.86
C LEU A 65 -0.30 1.54 -8.21
N LYS A 66 -0.59 2.28 -9.28
CA LYS A 66 -0.67 1.71 -10.62
C LYS A 66 0.68 1.19 -11.12
N LYS A 67 1.76 1.64 -10.52
CA LYS A 67 3.13 1.24 -10.91
C LYS A 67 3.65 0.03 -10.14
N LEU A 68 2.90 -0.49 -9.18
CA LEU A 68 3.34 -1.62 -8.37
C LEU A 68 3.58 -2.87 -9.22
N THR A 69 4.65 -3.60 -8.88
CA THR A 69 5.04 -4.84 -9.57
C THR A 69 5.13 -5.97 -8.57
N VAL A 70 5.10 -7.21 -9.08
CA VAL A 70 5.26 -8.40 -8.22
C VAL A 70 6.60 -8.41 -7.51
N GLN A 71 7.61 -7.80 -8.09
CA GLN A 71 8.94 -7.74 -7.48
C GLN A 71 8.98 -6.90 -6.22
N GLU A 72 7.99 -6.02 -6.04
CA GLU A 72 7.87 -5.16 -4.87
C GLU A 72 7.01 -5.78 -3.76
N TYR A 73 6.40 -6.93 -4.02
CA TYR A 73 5.58 -7.62 -3.02
C TYR A 73 6.46 -8.15 -1.89
N ILE A 74 5.97 -7.99 -0.65
CA ILE A 74 6.66 -8.49 0.54
C ILE A 74 5.89 -9.67 1.15
N GLU A 75 4.63 -9.45 1.54
CA GLU A 75 3.86 -10.45 2.26
C GLU A 75 2.38 -10.08 2.31
N THR A 76 1.57 -11.03 2.76
CA THR A 76 0.15 -10.80 3.03
C THR A 76 -0.09 -11.06 4.50
N VAL A 77 -0.76 -10.11 5.16
CA VAL A 77 -1.01 -10.17 6.60
C VAL A 77 -2.48 -10.00 6.90
N LYS A 78 -2.94 -10.65 7.97
CA LYS A 78 -4.28 -10.48 8.47
C LYS A 78 -4.21 -9.77 9.81
N ASP A 79 -5.01 -8.72 9.97
CA ASP A 79 -5.08 -8.00 11.23
C ASP A 79 -6.03 -8.75 12.15
N ASN A 80 -5.50 -9.40 13.18
CA ASN A 80 -6.28 -10.21 14.10
C ASN A 80 -7.29 -9.39 14.92
N ARG A 81 -7.12 -8.07 15.00
CA ARG A 81 -8.06 -7.18 15.68
C ARG A 81 -9.35 -7.00 14.89
N PHE A 82 -9.33 -7.27 13.59
CA PHE A 82 -10.45 -7.02 12.69
C PHE A 82 -10.70 -8.27 11.84
N LEU A 83 -11.25 -9.32 12.49
CA LEU A 83 -11.44 -10.62 11.85
C LEU A 83 -12.34 -10.56 10.61
N ASN A 84 -13.21 -9.57 10.55
CA ASN A 84 -14.15 -9.40 9.43
C ASN A 84 -13.56 -8.65 8.25
N LYS A 85 -12.36 -8.10 8.39
CA LYS A 85 -11.74 -7.33 7.32
C LYS A 85 -10.84 -8.19 6.46
N GLN A 86 -10.69 -7.78 5.22
CA GLN A 86 -9.83 -8.46 4.26
C GLN A 86 -8.37 -8.40 4.70
N GLU A 87 -7.59 -9.35 4.21
CA GLU A 87 -6.15 -9.34 4.41
C GLU A 87 -5.52 -8.11 3.75
N MET A 88 -4.36 -7.71 4.28
CA MET A 88 -3.59 -6.62 3.69
C MET A 88 -2.43 -7.19 2.89
N ARG A 89 -2.22 -6.69 1.67
CA ARG A 89 -1.03 -6.97 0.89
C ARG A 89 0.00 -5.89 1.14
N VAL A 90 1.22 -6.31 1.42
CA VAL A 90 2.31 -5.41 1.79
C VAL A 90 3.34 -5.39 0.67
N PHE A 91 3.67 -4.19 0.22
CA PHE A 91 4.68 -3.95 -0.81
C PHE A 91 5.72 -2.99 -0.26
N GLY A 92 6.89 -2.99 -0.86
CA GLY A 92 7.94 -2.06 -0.52
C GLY A 92 8.52 -1.45 -1.78
N ARG A 93 8.78 -0.15 -1.74
CA ARG A 93 9.38 0.56 -2.87
C ARG A 93 10.49 1.47 -2.37
N GLN A 94 11.58 1.49 -3.08
CA GLN A 94 12.70 2.37 -2.79
C GLN A 94 12.59 3.64 -3.63
N TYR A 95 12.63 4.78 -2.96
CA TYR A 95 12.60 6.09 -3.62
C TYR A 95 13.99 6.70 -3.49
N PRO A 96 14.82 6.66 -4.55
CA PRO A 96 16.19 7.16 -4.48
C PRO A 96 16.24 8.60 -4.00
N GLY A 97 17.13 8.88 -3.04
CA GLY A 97 17.26 10.19 -2.45
C GLY A 97 16.30 10.49 -1.30
N PHE A 98 15.30 9.64 -1.08
CA PHE A 98 14.29 9.84 -0.02
C PHE A 98 14.29 8.71 1.01
N GLY A 99 14.17 7.48 0.56
CA GLY A 99 14.16 6.33 1.45
C GLY A 99 13.25 5.22 0.95
N ASP A 100 13.12 4.19 1.79
CA ASP A 100 12.27 3.04 1.50
C ASP A 100 10.88 3.29 2.07
N VAL A 101 9.85 2.85 1.35
CA VAL A 101 8.46 3.10 1.71
C VAL A 101 7.70 1.78 1.80
N TYR A 102 6.99 1.59 2.91
CA TYR A 102 6.01 0.53 3.08
C TYR A 102 4.70 0.95 2.44
N ILE A 103 4.12 0.05 1.65
CA ILE A 103 2.82 0.26 1.02
C ILE A 103 1.93 -0.91 1.43
N LYS A 104 0.92 -0.64 2.22
CA LYS A 104 -0.03 -1.67 2.68
C LYS A 104 -1.40 -1.35 2.11
N ILE A 105 -2.05 -2.36 1.54
CA ILE A 105 -3.33 -2.18 0.86
C ILE A 105 -4.33 -3.17 1.43
N ARG A 106 -5.47 -2.66 1.89
CA ARG A 106 -6.63 -3.46 2.25
C ARG A 106 -7.80 -3.01 1.42
N VAL A 107 -8.52 -3.98 0.84
CA VAL A 107 -9.69 -3.70 0.02
C VAL A 107 -10.93 -3.78 0.88
N GLU A 108 -11.77 -2.75 0.85
CA GLU A 108 -13.11 -2.79 1.41
C GLU A 108 -14.11 -2.73 0.27
N LEU A 109 -15.13 -3.56 0.34
CA LEU A 109 -16.13 -3.63 -0.69
C LEU A 109 -17.39 -2.90 -0.26
N VAL A 110 -17.85 -1.98 -1.10
CA VAL A 110 -19.13 -1.33 -0.94
C VAL A 110 -20.12 -2.15 -1.75
N ASN A 111 -21.19 -2.63 -1.11
CA ASN A 111 -22.21 -3.48 -1.75
C ASN A 111 -21.66 -4.81 -2.30
N ALA A 112 -20.62 -5.34 -1.68
CA ALA A 112 -20.01 -6.61 -2.04
C ALA A 112 -19.56 -6.69 -3.51
N GLN A 113 -19.19 -5.55 -4.10
CA GLN A 113 -18.72 -5.49 -5.49
C GLN A 113 -17.29 -4.95 -5.54
N ILE A 114 -16.48 -5.53 -6.42
CA ILE A 114 -15.10 -5.10 -6.62
C ILE A 114 -15.05 -4.42 -8.01
N PHE A 115 -15.64 -3.23 -8.10
CA PHE A 115 -15.66 -2.46 -9.36
C PHE A 115 -15.57 -0.97 -9.07
N GLY A 116 -14.50 -0.33 -9.53
CA GLY A 116 -14.37 1.11 -9.57
C GLY A 116 -14.85 1.82 -8.30
N ASN A 117 -15.90 2.61 -8.41
CA ASN A 117 -16.41 3.43 -7.32
C ASN A 117 -17.06 2.66 -6.17
N HIS A 118 -17.21 1.35 -6.30
CA HIS A 118 -17.72 0.49 -5.23
C HIS A 118 -16.59 -0.16 -4.43
N THR A 119 -15.37 0.20 -4.71
CA THR A 119 -14.19 -0.35 -4.05
C THR A 119 -13.48 0.75 -3.29
N ILE A 120 -13.17 0.47 -2.03
CA ILE A 120 -12.38 1.38 -1.19
C ILE A 120 -11.07 0.68 -0.85
N PHE A 121 -9.95 1.34 -1.13
CA PHE A 121 -8.63 0.87 -0.73
C PHE A 121 -8.20 1.63 0.51
N GLU A 122 -8.07 0.93 1.63
CA GLU A 122 -7.47 1.50 2.83
C GLU A 122 -5.97 1.33 2.73
N MET A 123 -5.25 2.43 2.84
CA MET A 123 -3.83 2.48 2.53
C MET A 123 -2.98 2.84 3.71
N SER A 124 -1.78 2.26 3.76
CA SER A 124 -0.64 2.84 4.44
C SER A 124 0.43 3.07 3.39
N PHE A 125 1.02 4.25 3.44
CA PHE A 125 2.09 4.64 2.51
C PHE A 125 3.04 5.52 3.31
N HIS A 126 4.05 4.89 3.93
CA HIS A 126 4.93 5.63 4.84
C HIS A 126 6.35 5.11 4.78
N PHE A 127 7.29 5.98 5.09
CA PHE A 127 8.69 5.58 5.15
C PHE A 127 8.86 4.43 6.13
N ALA A 128 9.73 3.50 5.76
CA ALA A 128 10.11 2.38 6.62
C ALA A 128 11.06 2.87 7.71
N GLU A 129 10.95 2.28 8.90
CA GLU A 129 11.89 2.60 9.99
C GLU A 129 13.29 2.09 9.67
N HIS A 130 13.37 0.99 8.95
CA HIS A 130 14.63 0.35 8.59
C HIS A 130 14.66 0.08 7.09
N LYS A 131 15.87 0.11 6.54
CA LYS A 131 16.07 -0.17 5.13
C LYS A 131 15.64 -1.61 4.79
N PHE A 132 14.98 -1.79 3.65
CA PHE A 132 14.60 -3.12 3.20
C PHE A 132 15.83 -3.95 2.86
N LYS A 133 15.71 -5.26 3.09
CA LYS A 133 16.69 -6.23 2.67
C LYS A 133 16.18 -6.97 1.44
N LYS A 134 17.10 -7.50 0.65
CA LYS A 134 16.73 -8.26 -0.56
C LYS A 134 15.79 -9.42 -0.24
N GLU A 135 16.02 -10.10 0.87
CA GLU A 135 15.20 -11.24 1.28
C GLU A 135 13.78 -10.88 1.72
N ASP A 136 13.49 -9.59 1.90
CA ASP A 136 12.12 -9.14 2.17
C ASP A 136 11.21 -9.32 0.95
N PHE A 137 11.78 -9.47 -0.23
CA PHE A 137 11.06 -9.49 -1.50
C PHE A 137 11.13 -10.88 -2.13
N PRO A 138 10.12 -11.75 -1.94
CA PRO A 138 10.18 -13.13 -2.42
C PRO A 138 10.31 -13.27 -3.93
N PHE A 139 9.88 -12.27 -4.70
CA PHE A 139 9.90 -12.37 -6.17
C PHE A 139 10.89 -11.43 -6.85
N ARG A 140 11.73 -10.78 -6.08
CA ARG A 140 12.76 -9.92 -6.64
C ARG A 140 13.88 -10.78 -7.24
N LYS A 141 14.18 -10.54 -8.51
CA LYS A 141 15.23 -11.24 -9.23
C LYS A 141 16.56 -10.51 -9.13
N GLY A 142 17.62 -11.27 -8.98
CA GLY A 142 18.96 -10.72 -8.92
C GLY A 142 19.36 -10.19 -7.57
#